data_6c9fa2c9756aab07f2f5e25b0e80aae1
#
_entry.id   6c9fa2c9756aab07f2f5e25b0e80aae1
#
_cell.length_a   1.000
_cell.length_b   1.000
_cell.length_c   1.000
_cell.angle_alpha   90.00
_cell.angle_beta   90.00
_cell.angle_gamma   90.00
#
_symmetry.space_group_name_H-M   'P 1'
#
loop_
_entity.id
_entity.type
_entity.pdbx_description
1 polymer ?
#
loop_
_entity_poly.entity_id
_entity_poly.type
_entity_poly.pdbx_seq_one_letter_code
_entity_poly.pdbx_strand_id
1 'polypeptide(L)'
;QACLEKKIDIGKDLIYTEEKNKIIINFPTKRSWRENSKIEYIEIGLKKLEELLKKLEIESVSLPPIGAGNGKLDWNNVKKEIEKFDEKVSKDVNIIVYEPTLEEIELNKGHYLIAYTLIKCKEMKLKNEITDLVLQKLIYLGDKKNYFKFKKDLKGPFSKLINIQYQKLKEYTKINNKNFNKLKKNY
;
A
#
# COMPACT_ATOMS: atom_id res chain seq x y z
N GLN A 1 -14.53 4.05 17.83
CA GLN A 1 -14.95 5.11 18.80
C GLN A 1 -13.78 6.01 19.17
N ALA A 2 -12.59 5.50 19.59
CA ALA A 2 -11.43 6.31 19.97
C ALA A 2 -10.89 7.25 18.87
N CYS A 3 -11.02 6.89 17.58
CA CYS A 3 -10.66 7.76 16.45
C CYS A 3 -11.61 8.97 16.32
N LEU A 4 -12.91 8.78 16.57
CA LEU A 4 -13.91 9.85 16.53
C LEU A 4 -13.70 10.86 17.65
N GLU A 5 -13.24 10.40 18.81
CA GLU A 5 -12.96 11.23 19.98
C GLU A 5 -11.56 11.88 19.93
N LYS A 6 -10.81 11.75 18.81
CA LYS A 6 -9.42 12.23 18.64
C LYS A 6 -8.47 11.79 19.76
N LYS A 7 -8.72 10.65 20.36
CA LYS A 7 -7.83 10.05 21.36
C LYS A 7 -6.59 9.44 20.74
N ILE A 8 -6.70 8.98 19.46
CA ILE A 8 -5.58 8.43 18.69
C ILE A 8 -5.06 9.53 17.77
N ASP A 9 -3.81 9.95 18.00
CA ASP A 9 -3.12 10.96 17.18
C ASP A 9 -1.60 10.78 17.28
N ILE A 10 -0.87 11.35 16.33
CA ILE A 10 0.60 11.33 16.31
C ILE A 10 1.14 12.08 17.55
N GLY A 11 2.04 11.44 18.27
CA GLY A 11 2.68 12.02 19.47
C GLY A 11 1.90 11.89 20.76
N LYS A 12 0.65 11.39 20.73
CA LYS A 12 -0.08 11.00 21.94
C LYS A 12 0.32 9.60 22.39
N ASP A 13 -0.04 9.25 23.61
CA ASP A 13 0.16 7.91 24.13
C ASP A 13 -0.63 6.89 23.32
N LEU A 14 -0.01 5.74 23.09
CA LEU A 14 -0.64 4.67 22.31
C LEU A 14 -1.80 4.07 23.10
N ILE A 15 -2.95 3.94 22.44
CA ILE A 15 -4.12 3.27 23.00
C ILE A 15 -4.01 1.78 22.71
N TYR A 16 -4.29 0.97 23.71
CA TYR A 16 -4.31 -0.48 23.59
C TYR A 16 -5.59 -1.08 24.13
N THR A 17 -5.87 -2.31 23.73
CA THR A 17 -6.96 -3.14 24.23
C THR A 17 -6.43 -4.53 24.52
N GLU A 18 -6.98 -5.18 25.53
CA GLU A 18 -6.64 -6.56 25.87
C GLU A 18 -7.71 -7.50 25.33
N GLU A 19 -7.29 -8.50 24.56
CA GLU A 19 -8.15 -9.55 24.03
C GLU A 19 -7.49 -10.92 24.14
N LYS A 20 -8.12 -11.86 24.83
CA LYS A 20 -7.68 -13.26 24.89
C LYS A 20 -6.18 -13.45 25.18
N ASN A 21 -5.68 -12.82 26.21
CA ASN A 21 -4.25 -12.82 26.60
C ASN A 21 -3.31 -12.17 25.57
N LYS A 22 -3.83 -11.29 24.71
CA LYS A 22 -3.04 -10.48 23.79
C LYS A 22 -3.35 -9.00 23.98
N ILE A 23 -2.34 -8.18 23.77
CA ILE A 23 -2.49 -6.73 23.79
C ILE A 23 -2.45 -6.24 22.33
N ILE A 24 -3.52 -5.59 21.91
CA ILE A 24 -3.63 -4.96 20.59
C ILE A 24 -3.34 -3.48 20.75
N ILE A 25 -2.26 -3.01 20.13
CA ILE A 25 -1.80 -1.62 20.22
C ILE A 25 -2.19 -0.86 18.94
N ASN A 26 -2.89 0.24 19.12
CA ASN A 26 -3.24 1.13 18.01
C ASN A 26 -2.07 2.08 17.72
N PHE A 27 -1.35 1.85 16.62
CA PHE A 27 -0.19 2.63 16.21
C PHE A 27 -0.58 3.63 15.11
N PRO A 28 -0.68 4.93 15.38
CA PRO A 28 -1.07 5.94 14.41
C PRO A 28 0.07 6.24 13.44
N THR A 29 -0.15 5.99 12.15
CA THR A 29 0.83 6.27 11.09
C THR A 29 0.48 7.49 10.26
N LYS A 30 -0.70 8.09 10.49
CA LYS A 30 -1.25 9.25 9.76
C LYS A 30 -2.08 10.12 10.68
N ARG A 31 -2.16 11.42 10.39
CA ARG A 31 -3.13 12.31 11.04
C ARG A 31 -4.51 12.25 10.39
N SER A 32 -4.54 12.02 9.07
CA SER A 32 -5.78 11.90 8.30
C SER A 32 -5.68 10.72 7.33
N TRP A 33 -6.82 10.08 7.05
CA TRP A 33 -6.88 8.96 6.10
C TRP A 33 -6.53 9.37 4.65
N ARG A 34 -6.65 10.66 4.32
CA ARG A 34 -6.33 11.24 3.00
C ARG A 34 -4.84 11.53 2.81
N GLU A 35 -4.08 11.61 3.89
CA GLU A 35 -2.66 11.96 3.84
C GLU A 35 -1.78 10.72 3.68
N ASN A 36 -0.56 10.93 3.18
CA ASN A 36 0.48 9.91 3.25
C ASN A 36 1.09 9.89 4.65
N SER A 37 1.63 8.74 5.05
CA SER A 37 2.45 8.67 6.27
C SER A 37 3.76 9.43 6.08
N LYS A 38 4.35 9.88 7.20
CA LYS A 38 5.68 10.48 7.23
C LYS A 38 6.56 9.64 8.14
N ILE A 39 7.87 9.61 7.84
CA ILE A 39 8.80 8.79 8.61
C ILE A 39 8.88 9.29 10.07
N GLU A 40 8.78 10.59 10.28
CA GLU A 40 8.78 11.21 11.60
C GLU A 40 7.60 10.71 12.48
N TYR A 41 6.48 10.31 11.86
CA TYR A 41 5.35 9.73 12.59
C TYR A 41 5.67 8.33 13.09
N ILE A 42 6.44 7.58 12.32
CA ILE A 42 6.93 6.25 12.72
C ILE A 42 7.93 6.40 13.88
N GLU A 43 8.88 7.32 13.78
CA GLU A 43 9.86 7.58 14.84
C GLU A 43 9.20 7.96 16.16
N ILE A 44 8.24 8.89 16.12
CA ILE A 44 7.46 9.31 17.30
C ILE A 44 6.66 8.12 17.87
N GLY A 45 6.00 7.35 17.00
CA GLY A 45 5.22 6.20 17.41
C GLY A 45 6.07 5.10 18.07
N LEU A 46 7.27 4.82 17.55
CA LEU A 46 8.19 3.84 18.11
C LEU A 46 8.71 4.26 19.50
N LYS A 47 8.97 5.56 19.74
CA LYS A 47 9.28 6.06 21.07
C LYS A 47 8.15 5.82 22.07
N LYS A 48 6.91 6.11 21.64
CA LYS A 48 5.73 5.84 22.49
C LYS A 48 5.49 4.35 22.70
N LEU A 49 5.83 3.53 21.72
CA LEU A 49 5.78 2.08 21.85
C LEU A 49 6.79 1.59 22.89
N GLU A 50 8.02 2.08 22.90
CA GLU A 50 9.03 1.77 23.90
C GLU A 50 8.54 2.07 25.31
N GLU A 51 7.97 3.27 25.54
CA GLU A 51 7.40 3.66 26.82
C GLU A 51 6.27 2.70 27.26
N LEU A 52 5.40 2.32 26.31
CA LEU A 52 4.28 1.41 26.59
C LEU A 52 4.73 -0.01 26.87
N LEU A 53 5.70 -0.56 26.10
CA LEU A 53 6.24 -1.90 26.30
C LEU A 53 6.85 -2.05 27.69
N LYS A 54 7.64 -1.05 28.14
CA LYS A 54 8.22 -1.02 29.50
C LYS A 54 7.14 -0.93 30.58
N LYS A 55 6.13 -0.05 30.38
CA LYS A 55 5.04 0.14 31.34
C LYS A 55 4.20 -1.11 31.58
N LEU A 56 3.99 -1.89 30.52
CA LEU A 56 3.14 -3.08 30.55
C LEU A 56 3.95 -4.39 30.70
N GLU A 57 5.27 -4.29 30.87
CA GLU A 57 6.20 -5.44 31.00
C GLU A 57 6.02 -6.47 29.87
N ILE A 58 5.89 -5.96 28.62
CA ILE A 58 5.65 -6.79 27.44
C ILE A 58 6.97 -7.43 26.98
N GLU A 59 7.01 -8.75 26.94
CA GLU A 59 8.18 -9.54 26.55
C GLU A 59 8.30 -9.75 25.02
N SER A 60 7.21 -9.58 24.27
CA SER A 60 7.21 -9.80 22.80
C SER A 60 6.19 -8.91 22.11
N VAL A 61 6.58 -8.31 20.98
CA VAL A 61 5.70 -7.49 20.13
C VAL A 61 5.84 -7.86 18.66
N SER A 62 4.70 -7.95 17.97
CA SER A 62 4.63 -8.17 16.52
C SER A 62 4.33 -6.87 15.80
N LEU A 63 5.21 -6.48 14.88
CA LEU A 63 5.08 -5.25 14.09
C LEU A 63 4.75 -5.59 12.63
N PRO A 64 3.57 -5.23 12.12
CA PRO A 64 3.29 -5.26 10.69
C PRO A 64 4.10 -4.19 9.94
N PRO A 65 4.10 -4.15 8.59
CA PRO A 65 4.81 -3.11 7.83
C PRO A 65 4.16 -1.74 8.00
N ILE A 66 4.34 -1.15 9.19
CA ILE A 66 3.74 0.12 9.61
C ILE A 66 4.06 1.26 8.63
N GLY A 67 3.03 1.97 8.19
CA GLY A 67 3.17 3.10 7.26
C GLY A 67 3.57 2.74 5.82
N ALA A 68 3.99 1.52 5.52
CA ALA A 68 4.48 1.13 4.19
C ALA A 68 3.37 0.72 3.21
N GLY A 69 2.18 0.33 3.68
CA GLY A 69 1.02 0.03 2.84
C GLY A 69 0.32 1.29 2.35
N ASN A 70 -0.90 1.55 2.82
CA ASN A 70 -1.69 2.75 2.48
C ASN A 70 -1.02 4.07 2.90
N GLY A 71 0.03 4.01 3.72
CA GLY A 71 0.86 5.14 4.12
C GLY A 71 1.85 5.59 3.05
N LYS A 72 2.18 4.72 2.09
CA LYS A 72 3.11 4.94 0.97
C LYS A 72 4.56 5.24 1.39
N LEU A 73 4.96 4.93 2.60
CA LEU A 73 6.37 5.00 2.99
C LEU A 73 7.17 3.90 2.28
N ASP A 74 8.40 4.20 1.96
CA ASP A 74 9.37 3.20 1.51
C ASP A 74 9.71 2.26 2.68
N TRP A 75 9.54 0.95 2.46
CA TRP A 75 9.77 -0.05 3.49
C TRP A 75 11.20 -0.05 4.03
N ASN A 76 12.19 0.17 3.16
CA ASN A 76 13.59 0.18 3.59
C ASN A 76 13.87 1.31 4.59
N ASN A 77 13.19 2.46 4.45
CA ASN A 77 13.31 3.54 5.41
C ASN A 77 12.62 3.20 6.73
N VAL A 78 11.42 2.62 6.67
CA VAL A 78 10.70 2.17 7.88
C VAL A 78 11.48 1.07 8.60
N LYS A 79 12.03 0.12 7.87
CA LYS A 79 12.85 -0.97 8.42
C LYS A 79 14.04 -0.44 9.22
N LYS A 80 14.75 0.55 8.71
CA LYS A 80 15.87 1.20 9.43
C LYS A 80 15.44 1.82 10.77
N GLU A 81 14.25 2.43 10.82
CA GLU A 81 13.75 2.98 12.09
C GLU A 81 13.34 1.87 13.06
N ILE A 82 12.79 0.76 12.56
CA ILE A 82 12.50 -0.42 13.39
C ILE A 82 13.80 -1.07 13.90
N GLU A 83 14.84 -1.18 13.08
CA GLU A 83 16.17 -1.68 13.48
C GLU A 83 16.77 -0.83 14.60
N LYS A 84 16.74 0.50 14.50
CA LYS A 84 17.17 1.41 15.57
C LYS A 84 16.35 1.27 16.85
N PHE A 85 15.07 0.98 16.71
CA PHE A 85 14.18 0.72 17.86
C PHE A 85 14.53 -0.62 18.50
N ASP A 86 14.76 -1.67 17.71
CA ASP A 86 15.18 -2.98 18.18
C ASP A 86 16.48 -2.89 19.00
N GLU A 87 17.51 -2.20 18.52
CA GLU A 87 18.76 -1.99 19.26
C GLU A 87 18.57 -1.42 20.67
N LYS A 88 17.50 -0.66 20.90
CA LYS A 88 17.19 -0.07 22.21
C LYS A 88 16.45 -1.03 23.16
N VAL A 89 15.59 -1.88 22.62
CA VAL A 89 14.66 -2.68 23.44
C VAL A 89 14.92 -4.18 23.39
N SER A 90 15.77 -4.67 22.47
CA SER A 90 15.99 -6.11 22.23
C SER A 90 16.53 -6.90 23.43
N LYS A 91 17.04 -6.22 24.47
CA LYS A 91 17.46 -6.87 25.72
C LYS A 91 16.28 -7.37 26.54
N ASP A 92 15.15 -6.68 26.46
CA ASP A 92 13.99 -6.89 27.30
C ASP A 92 12.78 -7.38 26.52
N VAL A 93 12.73 -7.11 25.21
CA VAL A 93 11.56 -7.37 24.35
C VAL A 93 11.97 -8.07 23.07
N ASN A 94 11.31 -9.18 22.75
CA ASN A 94 11.46 -9.85 21.45
C ASN A 94 10.59 -9.16 20.38
N ILE A 95 11.21 -8.61 19.33
CA ILE A 95 10.50 -7.93 18.23
C ILE A 95 10.38 -8.87 17.04
N ILE A 96 9.13 -9.15 16.63
CA ILE A 96 8.81 -9.91 15.43
C ILE A 96 8.32 -8.94 14.35
N VAL A 97 9.12 -8.74 13.31
CA VAL A 97 8.79 -7.83 12.22
C VAL A 97 8.23 -8.61 11.03
N TYR A 98 7.01 -8.27 10.62
CA TYR A 98 6.42 -8.79 9.38
C TYR A 98 6.78 -7.83 8.23
N GLU A 99 7.61 -8.29 7.33
CA GLU A 99 7.92 -7.53 6.13
C GLU A 99 6.72 -7.51 5.16
N PRO A 100 6.57 -6.45 4.34
CA PRO A 100 5.57 -6.48 3.29
C PRO A 100 5.82 -7.70 2.42
N THR A 101 4.86 -8.59 2.32
CA THR A 101 4.92 -9.68 1.35
C THR A 101 4.92 -9.02 -0.02
N LEU A 102 6.06 -9.06 -0.69
CA LEU A 102 6.11 -8.84 -2.13
C LEU A 102 5.40 -10.05 -2.74
N GLU A 103 4.06 -10.03 -2.80
CA GLU A 103 3.36 -10.96 -3.69
C GLU A 103 4.02 -10.77 -5.05
N GLU A 104 4.65 -11.81 -5.58
CA GLU A 104 5.06 -11.82 -6.97
C GLU A 104 3.79 -11.57 -7.78
N ILE A 105 3.63 -10.33 -8.24
CA ILE A 105 2.48 -9.97 -9.06
C ILE A 105 2.70 -10.64 -10.40
N GLU A 106 2.13 -11.81 -10.58
CA GLU A 106 2.08 -12.46 -11.88
C GLU A 106 1.21 -11.64 -12.83
N LEU A 107 1.84 -11.17 -13.90
CA LEU A 107 1.14 -10.45 -14.94
C LEU A 107 0.46 -11.45 -15.88
N ASN A 108 -0.85 -11.30 -16.03
CA ASN A 108 -1.64 -12.05 -16.99
C ASN A 108 -1.92 -11.21 -18.27
N LYS A 109 -2.58 -11.83 -19.23
CA LYS A 109 -2.94 -11.21 -20.50
C LYS A 109 -3.63 -9.85 -20.38
N GLY A 110 -4.51 -9.68 -19.40
CA GLY A 110 -5.20 -8.41 -19.18
C GLY A 110 -4.27 -7.28 -18.75
N HIS A 111 -3.28 -7.56 -17.91
CA HIS A 111 -2.25 -6.60 -17.54
C HIS A 111 -1.45 -6.13 -18.76
N TYR A 112 -1.08 -7.07 -19.65
CA TYR A 112 -0.35 -6.74 -20.87
C TYR A 112 -1.19 -5.91 -21.85
N LEU A 113 -2.48 -6.22 -22.00
CA LEU A 113 -3.41 -5.43 -22.84
C LEU A 113 -3.53 -3.99 -22.32
N ILE A 114 -3.65 -3.81 -20.99
CA ILE A 114 -3.67 -2.48 -20.37
C ILE A 114 -2.36 -1.76 -20.62
N ALA A 115 -1.21 -2.40 -20.36
CA ALA A 115 0.11 -1.82 -20.58
C ALA A 115 0.31 -1.42 -22.05
N TYR A 116 -0.04 -2.28 -23.00
CA TYR A 116 0.02 -2.00 -24.42
C TYR A 116 -0.81 -0.78 -24.81
N THR A 117 -2.07 -0.70 -24.34
CA THR A 117 -2.94 0.45 -24.60
C THR A 117 -2.30 1.74 -24.09
N LEU A 118 -1.77 1.76 -22.87
CA LEU A 118 -1.10 2.93 -22.28
C LEU A 118 0.15 3.34 -23.07
N ILE A 119 0.94 2.38 -23.54
CA ILE A 119 2.13 2.62 -24.36
C ILE A 119 1.72 3.27 -25.70
N LYS A 120 0.70 2.72 -26.37
CA LYS A 120 0.19 3.27 -27.63
C LYS A 120 -0.34 4.69 -27.46
N CYS A 121 -1.09 4.96 -26.41
CA CYS A 121 -1.55 6.31 -26.11
C CYS A 121 -0.39 7.29 -25.89
N LYS A 122 0.67 6.84 -25.22
CA LYS A 122 1.88 7.65 -25.03
C LYS A 122 2.60 7.92 -26.36
N GLU A 123 2.73 6.91 -27.22
CA GLU A 123 3.32 7.06 -28.57
C GLU A 123 2.53 8.07 -29.40
N MET A 124 1.20 8.09 -29.26
CA MET A 124 0.30 9.06 -29.92
C MET A 124 0.23 10.43 -29.22
N LYS A 125 1.06 10.68 -28.21
CA LYS A 125 1.10 11.93 -27.42
C LYS A 125 -0.19 12.26 -26.65
N LEU A 126 -1.08 11.27 -26.39
CA LEU A 126 -2.33 11.44 -25.66
C LEU A 126 -2.19 11.34 -24.13
N LYS A 127 -0.97 11.42 -23.62
CA LYS A 127 -0.66 11.11 -22.21
C LYS A 127 -1.45 11.89 -21.17
N ASN A 128 -1.75 13.15 -21.42
CA ASN A 128 -2.46 14.03 -20.46
C ASN A 128 -3.99 13.87 -20.48
N GLU A 129 -4.53 13.09 -21.43
CA GLU A 129 -5.96 12.91 -21.65
C GLU A 129 -6.47 11.55 -21.16
N ILE A 130 -5.58 10.66 -20.70
CA ILE A 130 -5.97 9.29 -20.33
C ILE A 130 -6.37 9.23 -18.88
N THR A 131 -7.65 9.46 -18.65
CA THR A 131 -8.31 9.14 -17.38
C THR A 131 -8.68 7.65 -17.33
N ASP A 132 -9.02 7.14 -16.14
CA ASP A 132 -9.50 5.76 -15.99
C ASP A 132 -10.72 5.48 -16.89
N LEU A 133 -11.57 6.49 -17.09
CA LEU A 133 -12.73 6.39 -17.98
C LEU A 133 -12.34 6.26 -19.46
N VAL A 134 -11.37 7.03 -19.91
CA VAL A 134 -10.84 6.95 -21.28
C VAL A 134 -10.18 5.60 -21.52
N LEU A 135 -9.39 5.12 -20.56
CA LEU A 135 -8.76 3.80 -20.64
C LEU A 135 -9.80 2.67 -20.78
N GLN A 136 -10.88 2.71 -20.02
CA GLN A 136 -12.00 1.76 -20.12
C GLN A 136 -12.56 1.70 -21.54
N LYS A 137 -12.79 2.86 -22.16
CA LYS A 137 -13.35 2.97 -23.51
C LYS A 137 -12.39 2.48 -24.59
N LEU A 138 -11.13 2.85 -24.49
CA LEU A 138 -10.10 2.40 -25.43
C LEU A 138 -9.94 0.88 -25.44
N ILE A 139 -9.92 0.28 -24.23
CA ILE A 139 -9.84 -1.18 -24.10
C ILE A 139 -11.12 -1.84 -24.61
N TYR A 140 -12.30 -1.27 -24.34
CA TYR A 140 -13.57 -1.78 -24.85
C TYR A 140 -13.58 -1.88 -26.39
N LEU A 141 -13.12 -0.85 -27.09
CA LEU A 141 -13.03 -0.86 -28.54
C LEU A 141 -12.05 -1.89 -29.10
N GLY A 142 -11.00 -2.22 -28.35
CA GLY A 142 -9.99 -3.21 -28.74
C GLY A 142 -10.28 -4.64 -28.28
N ASP A 143 -11.16 -4.86 -27.31
CA ASP A 143 -11.42 -6.16 -26.68
C ASP A 143 -12.43 -7.01 -27.49
N LYS A 144 -12.08 -7.37 -28.71
CA LYS A 144 -12.94 -8.19 -29.61
C LYS A 144 -13.34 -9.54 -29.00
N LYS A 145 -12.59 -10.08 -28.05
CA LYS A 145 -12.83 -11.38 -27.41
C LYS A 145 -13.60 -11.26 -26.09
N ASN A 146 -14.07 -10.07 -25.73
CA ASN A 146 -14.77 -9.78 -24.48
C ASN A 146 -14.04 -10.32 -23.22
N TYR A 147 -12.72 -10.23 -23.21
CA TYR A 147 -11.87 -10.69 -22.10
C TYR A 147 -12.22 -9.98 -20.79
N PHE A 148 -12.47 -8.68 -20.85
CA PHE A 148 -12.76 -7.86 -19.68
C PHE A 148 -14.23 -7.88 -19.23
N LYS A 149 -15.12 -8.61 -19.91
CA LYS A 149 -16.54 -8.77 -19.54
C LYS A 149 -17.22 -7.45 -19.21
N PHE A 150 -17.25 -6.53 -20.17
CA PHE A 150 -17.85 -5.21 -19.99
C PHE A 150 -19.35 -5.28 -19.70
N LYS A 151 -19.80 -4.37 -18.85
CA LYS A 151 -21.20 -4.14 -18.54
C LYS A 151 -21.59 -2.72 -18.94
N LYS A 152 -22.88 -2.50 -19.22
CA LYS A 152 -23.45 -1.17 -19.45
C LYS A 152 -23.41 -0.38 -18.15
N ASP A 153 -22.94 0.85 -18.19
CA ASP A 153 -22.92 1.80 -17.07
C ASP A 153 -23.35 3.18 -17.57
N LEU A 154 -23.70 4.09 -16.66
CA LEU A 154 -24.15 5.45 -16.96
C LEU A 154 -23.17 6.24 -17.84
N LYS A 155 -21.87 6.01 -17.64
CA LYS A 155 -20.79 6.67 -18.41
C LYS A 155 -20.29 5.83 -19.59
N GLY A 156 -21.03 4.78 -19.97
CA GLY A 156 -20.70 3.85 -21.07
C GLY A 156 -20.14 2.52 -20.58
N PRO A 157 -19.53 1.71 -21.46
CA PRO A 157 -19.04 0.39 -21.10
C PRO A 157 -18.00 0.46 -19.97
N PHE A 158 -18.19 -0.39 -18.97
CA PHE A 158 -17.36 -0.45 -17.75
C PHE A 158 -17.00 -1.90 -17.39
N SER A 159 -15.74 -2.12 -17.02
CA SER A 159 -15.29 -3.38 -16.46
C SER A 159 -14.50 -3.16 -15.15
N LYS A 160 -15.00 -3.73 -14.06
CA LYS A 160 -14.31 -3.72 -12.77
C LYS A 160 -12.94 -4.41 -12.86
N LEU A 161 -12.82 -5.41 -13.74
CA LEU A 161 -11.59 -6.17 -13.94
C LEU A 161 -10.44 -5.27 -14.44
N ILE A 162 -10.72 -4.31 -15.32
CA ILE A 162 -9.72 -3.34 -15.79
C ILE A 162 -9.16 -2.54 -14.60
N ASN A 163 -10.02 -2.03 -13.73
CA ASN A 163 -9.57 -1.25 -12.58
C ASN A 163 -8.67 -2.09 -11.67
N ILE A 164 -9.07 -3.32 -11.36
CA ILE A 164 -8.28 -4.24 -10.52
C ILE A 164 -6.92 -4.52 -11.15
N GLN A 165 -6.89 -4.89 -12.42
CA GLN A 165 -5.65 -5.22 -13.11
C GLN A 165 -4.76 -4.00 -13.33
N TYR A 166 -5.35 -2.84 -13.56
CA TYR A 166 -4.57 -1.60 -13.69
C TYR A 166 -3.89 -1.19 -12.38
N GLN A 167 -4.57 -1.36 -11.24
CA GLN A 167 -3.93 -1.11 -9.94
C GLN A 167 -2.78 -2.09 -9.68
N LYS A 168 -2.99 -3.39 -9.91
CA LYS A 168 -1.92 -4.40 -9.81
C LYS A 168 -0.74 -4.10 -10.73
N LEU A 169 -0.99 -3.64 -11.95
CA LEU A 169 0.05 -3.25 -12.89
C LEU A 169 0.85 -2.03 -12.41
N LYS A 170 0.19 -1.04 -11.80
CA LYS A 170 0.87 0.10 -11.16
C LYS A 170 1.77 -0.36 -10.01
N GLU A 171 1.29 -1.26 -9.17
CA GLU A 171 2.06 -1.84 -8.07
C GLU A 171 3.27 -2.62 -8.60
N TYR A 172 3.08 -3.48 -9.60
CA TYR A 172 4.16 -4.21 -10.24
C TYR A 172 5.26 -3.29 -10.79
N THR A 173 4.88 -2.23 -11.49
CA THR A 173 5.86 -1.28 -12.06
C THR A 173 6.60 -0.50 -10.98
N LYS A 174 5.94 -0.19 -9.86
CA LYS A 174 6.55 0.47 -8.71
C LYS A 174 7.57 -0.44 -8.01
N ILE A 175 7.18 -1.68 -7.68
CA ILE A 175 8.01 -2.67 -6.99
C ILE A 175 9.25 -3.01 -7.82
N ASN A 176 9.09 -3.28 -9.10
CA ASN A 176 10.17 -3.72 -9.98
C ASN A 176 10.98 -2.57 -10.57
N ASN A 177 10.71 -1.33 -10.19
CA ASN A 177 11.34 -0.14 -10.76
C ASN A 177 11.30 -0.13 -12.32
N LYS A 178 10.29 -0.79 -12.91
CA LYS A 178 10.09 -0.95 -14.35
C LYS A 178 9.02 0.03 -14.81
N ASN A 179 9.27 0.71 -15.91
CA ASN A 179 8.21 1.47 -16.58
C ASN A 179 7.48 0.58 -17.61
N PHE A 180 6.31 1.01 -18.05
CA PHE A 180 5.50 0.26 -19.02
C PHE A 180 6.25 -0.06 -20.33
N ASN A 181 7.23 0.75 -20.74
CA ASN A 181 8.01 0.51 -21.97
C ASN A 181 8.88 -0.77 -21.86
N LYS A 182 9.32 -1.15 -20.66
CA LYS A 182 10.07 -2.39 -20.45
C LYS A 182 9.21 -3.63 -20.56
N LEU A 183 7.88 -3.51 -20.39
CA LEU A 183 6.95 -4.61 -20.58
C LEU A 183 6.70 -4.95 -22.06
N LYS A 184 7.07 -4.04 -22.98
CA LYS A 184 6.90 -4.23 -24.45
C LYS A 184 7.75 -5.37 -25.03
N LYS A 185 8.83 -5.78 -24.34
CA LYS A 185 9.75 -6.81 -24.84
C LYS A 185 9.23 -8.25 -24.65
N ASN A 186 8.14 -8.45 -23.93
CA ASN A 186 7.59 -9.76 -23.59
C ASN A 186 6.28 -10.07 -24.33
N TYR A 187 6.00 -9.36 -25.45
CA TYR A 187 4.82 -9.54 -26.29
C TYR A 187 5.20 -9.93 -27.72
#